data_1731e09aefb015b9c2344a52a114fe94
#
_entry.id   1731e09aefb015b9c2344a52a114fe94
#
_cell.length_a   1.000
_cell.length_b   1.000
_cell.length_c   1.000
_cell.angle_alpha   90.00
_cell.angle_beta   90.00
_cell.angle_gamma   90.00
#
_symmetry.space_group_name_H-M   'P 1'
#
loop_
_entity.id
_entity.type
_entity.pdbx_description
1 polymer ?
#
loop_
_entity_poly.entity_id
_entity_poly.type
_entity_poly.pdbx_seq_one_letter_code
_entity_poly.pdbx_strand_id
1 'polypeptide(L)'
;MLIEVVKSKIHRVRVTGADLDYIGSITLDPELIEAASLVIGEKVQVVNINNGERMETYVIAGDRGSGEVTLNGPAARKVQKGDIVIVIGYALLEIEEAKKFSPAIIFPDEATNKLI
;
A
#
# COMPACT_ATOMS: atom_id res chain seq x y z
N MET A 1 -0.09 19.96 -19.26
CA MET A 1 0.68 18.71 -19.20
C MET A 1 0.41 18.00 -17.90
N LEU A 2 -0.04 16.77 -17.99
CA LEU A 2 -0.27 15.95 -16.78
C LEU A 2 1.01 15.23 -16.40
N ILE A 3 1.29 15.23 -15.10
CA ILE A 3 2.41 14.44 -14.56
C ILE A 3 1.89 13.52 -13.46
N GLU A 4 2.58 12.40 -13.27
CA GLU A 4 2.25 11.44 -12.23
C GLU A 4 3.00 11.80 -10.96
N VAL A 5 2.27 11.97 -9.86
CA VAL A 5 2.85 12.34 -8.58
C VAL A 5 2.39 11.39 -7.49
N VAL A 6 3.14 11.31 -6.41
CA VAL A 6 2.72 10.53 -5.24
C VAL A 6 1.50 11.18 -4.61
N LYS A 7 0.42 10.39 -4.50
CA LYS A 7 -0.83 10.79 -3.85
C LYS A 7 -0.93 10.22 -2.45
N SER A 8 -0.54 8.97 -2.30
CA SER A 8 -0.71 8.20 -1.07
C SER A 8 0.54 7.39 -0.80
N LYS A 9 0.92 7.28 0.48
CA LYS A 9 2.04 6.42 0.84
C LYS A 9 1.86 5.88 2.24
N ILE A 10 1.90 4.54 2.35
CA ILE A 10 1.97 3.87 3.63
C ILE A 10 3.42 3.47 3.80
N HIS A 11 4.14 4.18 4.65
CA HIS A 11 5.59 4.00 4.77
C HIS A 11 5.89 2.99 5.85
N ARG A 12 6.34 1.79 5.43
CA ARG A 12 6.84 0.73 6.30
C ARG A 12 5.75 0.06 7.13
N VAL A 13 5.01 -0.84 6.50
CA VAL A 13 4.09 -1.76 7.19
C VAL A 13 4.61 -3.18 7.08
N ARG A 14 4.25 -4.01 8.05
CA ARG A 14 4.69 -5.40 8.11
C ARG A 14 3.68 -6.30 7.41
N VAL A 15 4.19 -7.14 6.52
CA VAL A 15 3.36 -8.15 5.85
C VAL A 15 2.88 -9.16 6.88
N THR A 16 1.54 -9.33 6.98
CA THR A 16 0.93 -10.26 7.92
C THR A 16 0.58 -11.59 7.27
N GLY A 17 0.58 -11.67 5.94
CA GLY A 17 0.28 -12.90 5.24
C GLY A 17 0.59 -12.83 3.75
N ALA A 18 0.66 -14.00 3.13
CA ALA A 18 0.88 -14.14 1.70
C ALA A 18 0.04 -15.32 1.23
N ASP A 19 -0.92 -15.09 0.33
CA ASP A 19 -1.88 -16.09 -0.12
C ASP A 19 -1.82 -16.25 -1.64
N LEU A 20 -1.11 -17.28 -2.10
CA LEU A 20 -0.93 -17.56 -3.53
C LEU A 20 -2.22 -17.93 -4.23
N ASP A 21 -3.18 -18.48 -3.51
CA ASP A 21 -4.38 -19.04 -4.10
C ASP A 21 -5.55 -18.07 -4.13
N TYR A 22 -5.37 -16.87 -3.58
CA TYR A 22 -6.40 -15.84 -3.60
C TYR A 22 -6.24 -14.96 -4.85
N ILE A 23 -7.29 -14.19 -5.16
CA ILE A 23 -7.30 -13.25 -6.30
C ILE A 23 -6.21 -12.19 -6.09
N GLY A 24 -5.38 -11.98 -7.11
CA GLY A 24 -4.26 -11.03 -7.03
C GLY A 24 -4.70 -9.67 -6.54
N SER A 25 -4.07 -9.20 -5.44
CA SER A 25 -4.44 -7.96 -4.76
C SER A 25 -3.55 -7.77 -3.54
N ILE A 26 -3.69 -6.62 -2.89
CA ILE A 26 -3.16 -6.43 -1.55
C ILE A 26 -4.32 -6.16 -0.61
N THR A 27 -4.47 -7.00 0.42
CA THR A 27 -5.48 -6.80 1.45
C THR A 27 -4.92 -5.89 2.53
N LEU A 28 -5.59 -4.78 2.79
CA LEU A 28 -5.17 -3.81 3.80
C LEU A 28 -6.29 -3.57 4.81
N ASP A 29 -5.89 -3.34 6.06
CA ASP A 29 -6.81 -2.86 7.08
C ASP A 29 -7.45 -1.56 6.60
N PRO A 30 -8.79 -1.44 6.63
CA PRO A 30 -9.48 -0.19 6.24
C PRO A 30 -8.96 1.06 6.95
N GLU A 31 -8.44 0.95 8.17
CA GLU A 31 -7.84 2.09 8.87
C GLU A 31 -6.63 2.63 8.09
N LEU A 32 -5.82 1.75 7.51
CA LEU A 32 -4.67 2.16 6.70
C LEU A 32 -5.11 2.75 5.37
N ILE A 33 -6.12 2.14 4.74
CA ILE A 33 -6.66 2.61 3.46
C ILE A 33 -7.14 4.03 3.59
N GLU A 34 -7.96 4.30 4.59
CA GLU A 34 -8.58 5.61 4.81
C GLU A 34 -7.52 6.66 5.20
N ALA A 35 -6.62 6.32 6.10
CA ALA A 35 -5.60 7.26 6.56
C ALA A 35 -4.66 7.68 5.42
N ALA A 36 -4.41 6.79 4.47
CA ALA A 36 -3.55 7.07 3.31
C ALA A 36 -4.32 7.63 2.13
N SER A 37 -5.62 7.88 2.26
CA SER A 37 -6.49 8.37 1.17
C SER A 37 -6.49 7.43 -0.03
N LEU A 38 -6.40 6.13 0.22
CA LEU A 38 -6.54 5.11 -0.81
C LEU A 38 -8.01 4.71 -0.94
N VAL A 39 -8.35 4.12 -2.06
CA VAL A 39 -9.71 3.65 -2.36
C VAL A 39 -9.64 2.18 -2.74
N ILE A 40 -10.64 1.40 -2.34
CA ILE A 40 -10.73 -0.01 -2.73
C ILE A 40 -10.75 -0.10 -4.26
N GLY A 41 -9.90 -0.96 -4.81
CA GLY A 41 -9.74 -1.12 -6.25
C GLY A 41 -8.67 -0.23 -6.85
N GLU A 42 -8.10 0.68 -6.06
CA GLU A 42 -7.05 1.57 -6.55
C GLU A 42 -5.76 0.81 -6.81
N LYS A 43 -5.13 1.07 -7.96
CA LYS A 43 -3.84 0.51 -8.29
C LYS A 43 -2.75 1.14 -7.43
N VAL A 44 -1.87 0.30 -6.89
CA VAL A 44 -0.75 0.75 -6.06
C VAL A 44 0.53 0.04 -6.47
N GLN A 45 1.66 0.66 -6.15
CA GLN A 45 2.95 -0.02 -6.15
C GLN A 45 3.26 -0.47 -4.73
N VAL A 46 3.82 -1.67 -4.62
CA VAL A 46 4.28 -2.22 -3.34
C VAL A 46 5.78 -2.46 -3.48
N VAL A 47 6.55 -1.89 -2.58
CA VAL A 47 8.01 -2.01 -2.57
C VAL A 47 8.42 -2.75 -1.32
N ASN A 48 9.14 -3.86 -1.49
CA ASN A 48 9.60 -4.69 -0.38
C ASN A 48 11.01 -4.26 0.03
N ILE A 49 11.15 -3.77 1.25
CA ILE A 49 12.45 -3.30 1.75
C ILE A 49 13.43 -4.47 1.92
N ASN A 50 12.93 -5.64 2.26
CA ASN A 50 13.78 -6.77 2.61
C ASN A 50 14.47 -7.42 1.40
N ASN A 51 13.81 -7.41 0.23
CA ASN A 51 14.36 -8.03 -0.98
C ASN A 51 14.48 -7.11 -2.18
N GLY A 52 14.01 -5.86 -2.05
CA GLY A 52 14.08 -4.88 -3.13
C GLY A 52 13.07 -5.08 -4.24
N GLU A 53 12.15 -6.03 -4.12
CA GLU A 53 11.13 -6.25 -5.13
C GLU A 53 10.14 -5.09 -5.18
N ARG A 54 9.74 -4.75 -6.41
CA ARG A 54 8.72 -3.72 -6.65
C ARG A 54 7.65 -4.34 -7.53
N MET A 55 6.39 -4.21 -7.14
CA MET A 55 5.28 -4.82 -7.86
C MET A 55 4.09 -3.89 -7.91
N GLU A 56 3.20 -4.12 -8.87
CA GLU A 56 1.94 -3.40 -8.96
C GLU A 56 0.78 -4.34 -8.68
N THR A 57 -0.19 -3.85 -7.92
CA THR A 57 -1.40 -4.60 -7.63
C THR A 57 -2.52 -3.59 -7.30
N TYR A 58 -3.63 -4.04 -6.73
CA TYR A 58 -4.72 -3.15 -6.34
C TYR A 58 -5.20 -3.48 -4.93
N VAL A 59 -5.85 -2.50 -4.30
CA VAL A 59 -6.23 -2.55 -2.89
C VAL A 59 -7.59 -3.23 -2.70
N ILE A 60 -7.65 -4.17 -1.76
CA ILE A 60 -8.92 -4.67 -1.24
C ILE A 60 -8.91 -4.54 0.29
N ALA A 61 -10.10 -4.54 0.90
CA ALA A 61 -10.22 -4.33 2.33
C ALA A 61 -10.19 -5.64 3.09
N GLY A 62 -9.42 -5.66 4.19
CA GLY A 62 -9.50 -6.72 5.19
C GLY A 62 -10.40 -6.28 6.35
N ASP A 63 -10.18 -6.85 7.53
CA ASP A 63 -10.96 -6.51 8.72
C ASP A 63 -10.44 -5.24 9.36
N ARG A 64 -11.38 -4.35 9.68
CA ARG A 64 -11.03 -3.06 10.31
C ARG A 64 -10.38 -3.29 11.67
N GLY A 65 -9.26 -2.62 11.87
CA GLY A 65 -8.53 -2.70 13.13
C GLY A 65 -7.63 -3.93 13.26
N SER A 66 -7.55 -4.76 12.22
CA SER A 66 -6.74 -5.99 12.24
C SER A 66 -5.25 -5.76 12.05
N GLY A 67 -4.89 -4.64 11.44
CA GLY A 67 -3.51 -4.41 11.02
C GLY A 67 -3.10 -5.27 9.83
N GLU A 68 -4.06 -5.80 9.09
CA GLU A 68 -3.77 -6.75 8.00
C GLU A 68 -3.06 -6.11 6.83
N VAL A 69 -2.00 -6.77 6.36
CA VAL A 69 -1.28 -6.47 5.12
C VAL A 69 -0.95 -7.81 4.49
N THR A 70 -1.79 -8.25 3.56
CA THR A 70 -1.64 -9.56 2.91
C THR A 70 -1.48 -9.39 1.42
N LEU A 71 -0.43 -9.98 0.85
CA LEU A 71 -0.21 -10.00 -0.59
C LEU A 71 -0.83 -11.26 -1.16
N ASN A 72 -1.69 -11.10 -2.17
CA ASN A 72 -2.49 -12.17 -2.74
C ASN A 72 -2.10 -12.50 -4.16
N GLY A 73 -2.26 -13.76 -4.56
CA GLY A 73 -1.97 -14.22 -5.91
C GLY A 73 -0.49 -14.17 -6.21
N PRO A 74 -0.11 -13.84 -7.45
CA PRO A 74 1.33 -13.81 -7.84
C PRO A 74 2.19 -12.90 -6.99
N ALA A 75 1.63 -11.81 -6.45
CA ALA A 75 2.38 -10.90 -5.57
C ALA A 75 2.85 -11.59 -4.29
N ALA A 76 2.15 -12.66 -3.86
CA ALA A 76 2.54 -13.42 -2.68
C ALA A 76 3.92 -14.08 -2.83
N ARG A 77 4.38 -14.28 -4.07
CA ARG A 77 5.72 -14.84 -4.33
C ARG A 77 6.85 -13.86 -4.06
N LYS A 78 6.52 -12.56 -3.98
CA LYS A 78 7.52 -11.50 -3.82
C LYS A 78 7.68 -11.04 -2.39
N VAL A 79 6.98 -11.65 -1.46
CA VAL A 79 7.02 -11.28 -0.05
C VAL A 79 7.04 -12.53 0.83
N GLN A 80 7.45 -12.33 2.08
CA GLN A 80 7.29 -13.32 3.14
C GLN A 80 6.63 -12.61 4.31
N LYS A 81 5.81 -13.34 5.08
CA LYS A 81 5.24 -12.82 6.31
C LYS A 81 6.36 -12.25 7.17
N GLY A 82 6.17 -11.04 7.66
CA GLY A 82 7.17 -10.34 8.45
C GLY A 82 8.00 -9.34 7.67
N ASP A 83 7.99 -9.38 6.34
CA ASP A 83 8.69 -8.39 5.52
C ASP A 83 8.08 -7.00 5.75
N ILE A 84 8.91 -5.97 5.57
CA ILE A 84 8.46 -4.58 5.64
C ILE A 84 8.28 -4.07 4.21
N VAL A 85 7.10 -3.53 3.93
CA VAL A 85 6.81 -2.99 2.60
C VAL A 85 6.33 -1.55 2.68
N ILE A 86 6.41 -0.86 1.54
CA ILE A 86 5.89 0.49 1.36
C ILE A 86 4.83 0.40 0.27
N VAL A 87 3.65 0.97 0.52
CA VAL A 87 2.54 0.99 -0.44
C VAL A 87 2.37 2.41 -0.96
N ILE A 88 2.40 2.58 -2.28
CA ILE A 88 2.39 3.91 -2.90
C ILE A 88 1.27 4.01 -3.91
N GLY A 89 0.44 5.05 -3.78
CA GLY A 89 -0.57 5.42 -4.75
C GLY A 89 -0.16 6.70 -5.48
N TYR A 90 -0.58 6.82 -6.74
CA TYR A 90 -0.22 7.94 -7.59
C TYR A 90 -1.46 8.61 -8.16
N ALA A 91 -1.31 9.85 -8.57
CA ALA A 91 -2.37 10.61 -9.24
C ALA A 91 -1.78 11.38 -10.42
N LEU A 92 -2.59 11.59 -11.45
CA LEU A 92 -2.22 12.42 -12.59
C LEU A 92 -2.76 13.83 -12.35
N LEU A 93 -1.88 14.80 -12.30
CA LEU A 93 -2.24 16.20 -12.05
C LEU A 93 -1.58 17.10 -13.08
N GLU A 94 -2.21 18.26 -13.36
CA GLU A 94 -1.55 19.31 -14.08
C GLU A 94 -0.34 19.80 -13.27
N ILE A 95 0.72 20.22 -13.95
CA ILE A 95 1.98 20.63 -13.27
C ILE A 95 1.74 21.67 -12.20
N GLU A 96 0.93 22.69 -12.50
CA GLU A 96 0.69 23.77 -11.53
C GLU A 96 -0.07 23.28 -10.30
N GLU A 97 -0.99 22.34 -10.50
CA GLU A 97 -1.73 21.70 -9.42
C GLU A 97 -0.79 20.83 -8.59
N ALA A 98 0.08 20.08 -9.27
CA ALA A 98 1.02 19.17 -8.62
C ALA A 98 1.98 19.92 -7.69
N LYS A 99 2.38 21.14 -8.06
CA LYS A 99 3.28 21.97 -7.23
C LYS A 99 2.66 22.30 -5.86
N LYS A 100 1.34 22.30 -5.77
CA LYS A 100 0.60 22.67 -4.55
C LYS A 100 0.01 21.47 -3.84
N PHE A 101 0.12 20.27 -4.42
CA PHE A 101 -0.50 19.07 -3.89
C PHE A 101 0.25 18.51 -2.70
N SER A 102 -0.47 18.13 -1.65
CA SER A 102 0.11 17.48 -0.48
C SER A 102 -0.35 16.02 -0.43
N PRO A 103 0.55 15.05 -0.60
CA PRO A 103 0.17 13.65 -0.52
C PRO A 103 -0.17 13.23 0.91
N ALA A 104 -1.00 12.19 1.02
CA ALA A 104 -1.30 11.56 2.30
C ALA A 104 -0.23 10.50 2.57
N ILE A 105 0.69 10.80 3.47
CA ILE A 105 1.78 9.88 3.84
C ILE A 105 1.62 9.52 5.30
N ILE A 106 1.53 8.22 5.60
CA ILE A 106 1.38 7.74 6.97
C ILE A 106 2.54 6.84 7.35
N PHE A 107 2.83 6.81 8.65
CA PHE A 107 3.94 6.05 9.24
C PHE A 107 3.36 5.19 10.37
N PRO A 108 2.76 4.03 10.06
CA PRO A 108 2.18 3.17 11.08
C PRO A 108 3.25 2.56 11.99
N ASP A 109 2.80 2.04 13.14
CA ASP A 109 3.68 1.27 14.01
C ASP A 109 4.10 -0.02 13.29
N GLU A 110 5.41 -0.28 13.18
CA GLU A 110 5.91 -1.41 12.40
C GLU A 110 5.56 -2.77 13.01
N ALA A 111 5.34 -2.83 14.32
CA ALA A 111 5.03 -4.11 14.96
C ALA A 111 3.57 -4.51 14.79
N THR A 112 2.67 -3.53 14.79
CA THR A 112 1.22 -3.79 14.81
C THR A 112 0.48 -3.33 13.56
N ASN A 113 1.11 -2.53 12.72
CA ASN A 113 0.50 -1.84 11.57
C ASN A 113 -0.62 -0.87 11.99
N LYS A 114 -0.68 -0.51 13.26
CA LYS A 114 -1.70 0.42 13.74
C LYS A 114 -1.26 1.85 13.52
N LEU A 115 -2.23 2.73 13.35
CA LEU A 115 -1.96 4.16 13.30
C LEU A 115 -1.46 4.62 14.67
N ILE A 116 -0.51 5.54 14.63
CA ILE A 116 0.09 6.08 15.86
C ILE A 116 -0.61 7.37 16.27
#